data_290f1f004cc5c97daed3baba214c4069
#
_entry.id   290f1f004cc5c97daed3baba214c4069
#
_cell.length_a   1.000
_cell.length_b   1.000
_cell.length_c   1.000
_cell.angle_alpha   90.00
_cell.angle_beta   90.00
_cell.angle_gamma   90.00
#
_symmetry.space_group_name_H-M   'P 1'
#
loop_
_entity.id
_entity.type
_entity.pdbx_description
1 polymer ?
#
loop_
_entity_poly.entity_id
_entity_poly.type
_entity_poly.pdbx_seq_one_letter_code
_entity_poly.pdbx_strand_id
1 'polypeptide(L)'
;MLPNQYFCNVLFLLLLFLVQCSTYQPLNSKGLPYNSIHIRHLQNKTLATEVNALFADAVRKQIIQKSSLSIVEKEEADIVLELYLVLFEESSGATQSSDPTRAQSYTFRLTLEANLWDNRTQKYHFYEKTFNESKNVRNYFLKDSATEYQEMPALVDQLANQVVINIINPWL
;
A
#
# COMPACT_ATOMS: atom_id res chain seq x y z
N MET A 1 17.29 39.91 -40.54
CA MET A 1 18.03 38.65 -40.55
C MET A 1 18.68 38.48 -39.17
N LEU A 2 18.08 37.76 -38.30
CA LEU A 2 18.68 37.42 -37.00
C LEU A 2 19.78 36.38 -37.25
N PRO A 3 20.98 36.54 -36.69
CA PRO A 3 22.10 35.67 -37.00
C PRO A 3 21.80 34.23 -36.47
N ASN A 4 22.01 33.29 -37.36
CA ASN A 4 21.79 31.82 -37.19
C ASN A 4 22.40 31.22 -35.89
N GLN A 5 23.29 31.97 -35.28
CA GLN A 5 24.05 31.61 -34.08
C GLN A 5 23.17 31.65 -32.80
N TYR A 6 22.24 32.59 -32.70
CA TYR A 6 21.32 32.68 -31.56
C TYR A 6 20.24 31.59 -31.61
N PHE A 7 19.82 31.23 -32.82
CA PHE A 7 18.85 30.15 -33.01
C PHE A 7 19.44 28.78 -32.59
N CYS A 8 20.70 28.54 -32.93
CA CYS A 8 21.41 27.29 -32.52
C CYS A 8 21.60 27.22 -31.01
N ASN A 9 21.92 28.33 -30.35
CA ASN A 9 22.08 28.36 -28.90
C ASN A 9 20.76 28.17 -28.16
N VAL A 10 19.67 28.77 -28.63
CA VAL A 10 18.34 28.58 -28.03
C VAL A 10 17.85 27.16 -28.22
N LEU A 11 18.08 26.56 -29.40
CA LEU A 11 17.73 25.14 -29.65
C LEU A 11 18.55 24.19 -28.79
N PHE A 12 19.84 24.46 -28.57
CA PHE A 12 20.71 23.67 -27.71
C PHE A 12 20.30 23.78 -26.23
N LEU A 13 19.90 24.98 -25.79
CA LEU A 13 19.39 25.20 -24.44
C LEU A 13 18.04 24.46 -24.21
N LEU A 14 17.17 24.44 -25.22
CA LEU A 14 15.90 23.72 -25.18
C LEU A 14 16.11 22.20 -25.12
N LEU A 15 17.12 21.68 -25.83
CA LEU A 15 17.47 20.27 -25.80
C LEU A 15 18.02 19.83 -24.43
N LEU A 16 18.74 20.70 -23.73
CA LEU A 16 19.24 20.44 -22.38
C LEU A 16 18.11 20.29 -21.35
N PHE A 17 16.98 21.01 -21.53
CA PHE A 17 15.81 20.87 -20.68
C PHE A 17 15.03 19.55 -20.90
N LEU A 18 15.14 18.93 -22.07
CA LEU A 18 14.47 17.65 -22.37
C LEU A 18 15.16 16.43 -21.77
N VAL A 19 16.42 16.55 -21.34
CA VAL A 19 17.21 15.43 -20.76
C VAL A 19 16.93 15.25 -19.25
N GLN A 20 16.18 16.14 -18.62
CA GLN A 20 15.76 16.00 -17.23
C GLN A 20 14.53 15.12 -17.05
N CYS A 21 14.33 14.10 -17.90
CA CYS A 21 13.45 13.01 -17.56
C CYS A 21 14.11 12.25 -16.39
N SER A 22 13.77 12.67 -15.19
CA SER A 22 14.13 12.05 -13.93
C SER A 22 13.92 10.55 -14.08
N THR A 23 15.01 9.81 -14.08
CA THR A 23 14.99 8.37 -13.96
C THR A 23 14.29 8.05 -12.65
N TYR A 24 13.00 7.67 -12.73
CA TYR A 24 12.30 7.07 -11.60
C TYR A 24 13.08 5.81 -11.25
N GLN A 25 13.95 5.92 -10.24
CA GLN A 25 14.60 4.76 -9.70
C GLN A 25 13.55 4.03 -8.88
N PRO A 26 13.12 2.83 -9.28
CA PRO A 26 12.31 2.00 -8.40
C PRO A 26 13.10 1.87 -7.10
N LEU A 27 12.41 2.02 -5.98
CA LEU A 27 12.98 1.86 -4.64
C LEU A 27 13.80 0.57 -4.65
N ASN A 28 15.12 0.72 -4.52
CA ASN A 28 16.08 -0.25 -5.00
C ASN A 28 15.98 -1.54 -4.18
N SER A 29 15.45 -2.58 -4.75
CA SER A 29 15.60 -3.97 -4.28
C SER A 29 17.07 -4.46 -4.30
N LYS A 30 18.02 -3.61 -4.67
CA LYS A 30 19.45 -3.93 -4.73
C LYS A 30 20.11 -4.23 -3.37
N GLY A 31 19.35 -4.34 -2.30
CA GLY A 31 19.85 -4.67 -0.97
C GLY A 31 19.08 -5.76 -0.23
N LEU A 32 17.99 -6.27 -0.81
CA LEU A 32 17.30 -7.39 -0.17
C LEU A 32 18.12 -8.66 -0.33
N PRO A 33 18.49 -9.32 0.77
CA PRO A 33 19.21 -10.60 0.72
C PRO A 33 18.31 -11.77 0.31
N TYR A 34 17.08 -11.51 -0.14
CA TYR A 34 16.03 -12.47 -0.45
C TYR A 34 15.62 -12.37 -1.91
N ASN A 35 15.31 -13.53 -2.52
CA ASN A 35 14.85 -13.63 -3.89
C ASN A 35 13.37 -14.05 -3.98
N SER A 36 12.85 -14.69 -2.92
CA SER A 36 11.52 -15.27 -2.92
C SER A 36 10.75 -15.01 -1.62
N ILE A 37 9.44 -14.90 -1.76
CA ILE A 37 8.50 -14.68 -0.66
C ILE A 37 7.28 -15.58 -0.81
N HIS A 38 6.85 -16.16 0.31
CA HIS A 38 5.53 -16.78 0.43
C HIS A 38 4.59 -15.84 1.19
N ILE A 39 3.40 -15.64 0.67
CA ILE A 39 2.35 -14.86 1.32
C ILE A 39 1.31 -15.83 1.86
N ARG A 40 1.26 -16.01 3.18
CA ARG A 40 0.23 -16.81 3.83
C ARG A 40 -1.14 -16.15 3.68
N HIS A 41 -2.19 -16.94 3.60
CA HIS A 41 -3.55 -16.38 3.60
C HIS A 41 -3.78 -15.45 4.79
N LEU A 42 -4.41 -14.30 4.52
CA LEU A 42 -4.80 -13.36 5.56
C LEU A 42 -5.71 -14.05 6.59
N GLN A 43 -5.32 -14.01 7.84
CA GLN A 43 -6.17 -14.41 8.94
C GLN A 43 -7.00 -13.21 9.40
N ASN A 44 -8.29 -13.24 9.08
CA ASN A 44 -9.21 -12.18 9.45
C ASN A 44 -9.88 -12.51 10.79
N LYS A 45 -9.60 -11.69 11.80
CA LYS A 45 -10.19 -11.78 13.14
C LYS A 45 -11.41 -10.86 13.28
N THR A 46 -11.84 -10.21 12.18
CA THR A 46 -12.97 -9.27 12.15
C THR A 46 -14.16 -9.85 11.39
N LEU A 47 -15.24 -9.11 11.34
CA LEU A 47 -16.43 -9.49 10.57
C LEU A 47 -16.41 -9.02 9.10
N ALA A 48 -15.41 -8.22 8.70
CA ALA A 48 -15.26 -7.69 7.34
C ALA A 48 -14.65 -8.74 6.41
N THR A 49 -15.41 -9.70 5.97
CA THR A 49 -14.94 -10.85 5.17
C THR A 49 -14.49 -10.47 3.76
N GLU A 50 -15.07 -9.42 3.19
CA GLU A 50 -14.74 -8.87 1.86
C GLU A 50 -13.31 -8.32 1.78
N VAL A 51 -12.71 -7.91 2.88
CA VAL A 51 -11.34 -7.39 2.94
C VAL A 51 -10.30 -8.45 2.59
N ASN A 52 -10.61 -9.74 2.80
CA ASN A 52 -9.66 -10.83 2.60
C ASN A 52 -9.13 -10.91 1.16
N ALA A 53 -10.04 -10.93 0.19
CA ALA A 53 -9.68 -11.03 -1.22
C ALA A 53 -8.96 -9.75 -1.69
N LEU A 54 -9.48 -8.58 -1.31
CA LEU A 54 -8.89 -7.29 -1.64
C LEU A 54 -7.46 -7.18 -1.11
N PHE A 55 -7.22 -7.66 0.12
CA PHE A 55 -5.90 -7.56 0.76
C PHE A 55 -4.88 -8.48 0.13
N ALA A 56 -5.24 -9.72 -0.19
CA ALA A 56 -4.37 -10.67 -0.85
C ALA A 56 -3.90 -10.15 -2.22
N ASP A 57 -4.83 -9.60 -2.99
CA ASP A 57 -4.52 -9.02 -4.31
C ASP A 57 -3.67 -7.75 -4.19
N ALA A 58 -3.99 -6.86 -3.23
CA ALA A 58 -3.24 -5.64 -3.01
C ALA A 58 -1.79 -5.92 -2.61
N VAL A 59 -1.54 -6.84 -1.68
CA VAL A 59 -0.17 -7.21 -1.26
C VAL A 59 0.61 -7.82 -2.42
N ARG A 60 0.03 -8.75 -3.19
CA ARG A 60 0.67 -9.33 -4.38
C ARG A 60 1.05 -8.27 -5.40
N LYS A 61 0.12 -7.38 -5.72
CA LYS A 61 0.34 -6.26 -6.64
C LYS A 61 1.47 -5.36 -6.17
N GLN A 62 1.48 -4.96 -4.90
CA GLN A 62 2.52 -4.09 -4.35
C GLN A 62 3.91 -4.77 -4.36
N ILE A 63 4.01 -6.07 -4.04
CA ILE A 63 5.27 -6.83 -4.12
C ILE A 63 5.78 -6.87 -5.54
N ILE A 64 4.94 -7.23 -6.52
CA ILE A 64 5.32 -7.32 -7.94
C ILE A 64 5.77 -5.96 -8.48
N GLN A 65 5.12 -4.88 -8.06
CA GLN A 65 5.43 -3.53 -8.55
C GLN A 65 6.67 -2.90 -7.92
N LYS A 66 6.99 -3.26 -6.67
CA LYS A 66 8.00 -2.54 -5.87
C LYS A 66 9.24 -3.35 -5.53
N SER A 67 9.20 -4.65 -5.74
CA SER A 67 10.33 -5.53 -5.44
C SER A 67 10.66 -6.46 -6.60
N SER A 68 11.83 -7.10 -6.51
CA SER A 68 12.23 -8.19 -7.40
C SER A 68 11.93 -9.57 -6.81
N LEU A 69 11.15 -9.64 -5.71
CA LEU A 69 10.81 -10.89 -5.05
C LEU A 69 9.87 -11.72 -5.91
N SER A 70 10.20 -12.99 -6.09
CA SER A 70 9.31 -13.98 -6.69
C SER A 70 8.36 -14.52 -5.65
N ILE A 71 7.06 -14.55 -5.96
CA ILE A 71 6.05 -15.15 -5.07
C ILE A 71 6.01 -16.65 -5.36
N VAL A 72 6.32 -17.46 -4.35
CA VAL A 72 6.47 -18.93 -4.47
C VAL A 72 5.73 -19.66 -3.34
N GLU A 73 5.71 -20.99 -3.39
CA GLU A 73 5.18 -21.80 -2.31
C GLU A 73 6.08 -21.72 -1.07
N LYS A 74 5.51 -22.09 0.10
CA LYS A 74 6.15 -21.88 1.41
C LYS A 74 7.50 -22.57 1.53
N GLU A 75 7.62 -23.76 0.96
CA GLU A 75 8.79 -24.61 1.02
C GLU A 75 9.98 -24.06 0.23
N GLU A 76 9.69 -23.24 -0.80
CA GLU A 76 10.68 -22.66 -1.69
C GLU A 76 10.99 -21.18 -1.35
N ALA A 77 10.27 -20.61 -0.39
CA ALA A 77 10.38 -19.20 -0.04
C ALA A 77 11.58 -18.93 0.87
N ASP A 78 12.35 -17.87 0.56
CA ASP A 78 13.37 -17.34 1.48
C ASP A 78 12.72 -16.73 2.73
N ILE A 79 11.61 -16.01 2.52
CA ILE A 79 10.85 -15.35 3.59
C ILE A 79 9.35 -15.67 3.50
N VAL A 80 8.70 -15.71 4.66
CA VAL A 80 7.25 -15.95 4.78
C VAL A 80 6.59 -14.76 5.45
N LEU A 81 5.61 -14.19 4.77
CA LEU A 81 4.78 -13.11 5.28
C LEU A 81 3.47 -13.68 5.84
N GLU A 82 3.21 -13.44 7.11
CA GLU A 82 1.95 -13.75 7.77
C GLU A 82 1.21 -12.46 8.08
N LEU A 83 -0.10 -12.44 7.83
CA LEU A 83 -0.94 -11.25 7.92
C LEU A 83 -2.19 -11.56 8.75
N TYR A 84 -2.51 -10.67 9.68
CA TYR A 84 -3.64 -10.78 10.58
C TYR A 84 -4.43 -9.47 10.58
N LEU A 85 -5.64 -9.47 10.04
CA LEU A 85 -6.54 -8.34 10.18
C LEU A 85 -7.17 -8.40 11.58
N VAL A 86 -6.78 -7.49 12.46
CA VAL A 86 -7.16 -7.52 13.88
C VAL A 86 -8.27 -6.54 14.22
N LEU A 87 -8.43 -5.46 13.42
CA LEU A 87 -9.48 -4.47 13.63
C LEU A 87 -10.02 -3.97 12.30
N PHE A 88 -11.33 -3.95 12.19
CA PHE A 88 -12.09 -3.14 11.26
C PHE A 88 -13.10 -2.35 12.07
N GLU A 89 -13.03 -1.04 11.99
CA GLU A 89 -13.90 -0.13 12.73
C GLU A 89 -14.50 0.90 11.78
N GLU A 90 -15.80 1.06 11.86
CA GLU A 90 -16.55 2.16 11.28
C GLU A 90 -17.04 3.07 12.39
N SER A 91 -16.70 4.33 12.34
CA SER A 91 -17.20 5.33 13.29
C SER A 91 -17.86 6.48 12.55
N SER A 92 -19.01 6.91 13.05
CA SER A 92 -19.70 8.10 12.55
C SER A 92 -19.04 9.36 13.11
N GLY A 93 -18.78 10.32 12.23
CA GLY A 93 -18.27 11.65 12.60
C GLY A 93 -19.40 12.61 12.99
N ALA A 94 -19.15 13.93 12.79
CA ALA A 94 -20.11 14.98 13.10
C ALA A 94 -21.48 14.72 12.47
N THR A 95 -22.53 15.01 13.22
CA THR A 95 -23.92 14.94 12.74
C THR A 95 -24.33 16.22 12.03
N GLN A 96 -25.32 16.15 11.17
CA GLN A 96 -25.86 17.31 10.48
C GLN A 96 -26.67 18.18 11.46
N SER A 97 -26.39 19.50 11.45
CA SER A 97 -27.09 20.43 12.36
C SER A 97 -28.60 20.49 12.14
N SER A 98 -29.09 20.16 10.94
CA SER A 98 -30.50 20.09 10.58
C SER A 98 -31.12 18.72 10.89
N ASP A 99 -30.35 17.67 11.05
CA ASP A 99 -30.80 16.32 11.35
C ASP A 99 -29.72 15.55 12.14
N PRO A 100 -29.82 15.51 13.48
CA PRO A 100 -28.85 14.87 14.34
C PRO A 100 -28.78 13.33 14.17
N THR A 101 -29.72 12.73 13.44
CA THR A 101 -29.70 11.29 13.14
C THR A 101 -28.86 10.96 11.94
N ARG A 102 -28.42 11.97 11.17
CA ARG A 102 -27.57 11.80 9.97
C ARG A 102 -26.14 12.19 10.24
N ALA A 103 -25.24 11.22 10.10
CA ALA A 103 -23.81 11.51 10.13
C ALA A 103 -23.37 12.25 8.85
N GLN A 104 -22.53 13.28 9.00
CA GLN A 104 -21.93 14.01 7.90
C GLN A 104 -20.67 13.34 7.36
N SER A 105 -20.06 12.49 8.16
CA SER A 105 -18.86 11.75 7.77
C SER A 105 -18.79 10.41 8.47
N TYR A 106 -18.10 9.49 7.85
CA TYR A 106 -17.72 8.19 8.41
C TYR A 106 -16.21 8.05 8.37
N THR A 107 -15.64 7.45 9.39
CA THR A 107 -14.23 7.08 9.42
C THR A 107 -14.13 5.59 9.45
N PHE A 108 -13.47 5.03 8.42
CA PHE A 108 -13.11 3.62 8.37
C PHE A 108 -11.68 3.48 8.87
N ARG A 109 -11.42 2.52 9.74
CA ARG A 109 -10.10 2.18 10.26
C ARG A 109 -9.84 0.70 10.09
N LEU A 110 -8.68 0.38 9.52
CA LEU A 110 -8.14 -0.97 9.46
C LEU A 110 -6.86 -1.04 10.30
N THR A 111 -6.74 -2.11 11.08
CA THR A 111 -5.49 -2.46 11.78
C THR A 111 -5.08 -3.86 11.37
N LEU A 112 -3.84 -3.96 10.92
CA LEU A 112 -3.20 -5.20 10.52
C LEU A 112 -1.99 -5.47 11.39
N GLU A 113 -1.82 -6.71 11.81
CA GLU A 113 -0.58 -7.23 12.36
C GLU A 113 0.11 -8.09 11.31
N ALA A 114 1.43 -7.98 11.22
CA ALA A 114 2.21 -8.78 10.31
C ALA A 114 3.45 -9.36 10.97
N ASN A 115 3.77 -10.59 10.56
CA ASN A 115 5.02 -11.27 10.90
C ASN A 115 5.79 -11.51 9.61
N LEU A 116 7.09 -11.28 9.63
CA LEU A 116 8.00 -11.64 8.55
C LEU A 116 9.04 -12.62 9.08
N TRP A 117 8.91 -13.87 8.65
CA TRP A 117 9.79 -14.97 9.02
C TRP A 117 10.84 -15.21 7.95
N ASP A 118 12.09 -15.39 8.34
CA ASP A 118 13.20 -15.78 7.47
C ASP A 118 13.44 -17.30 7.59
N ASN A 119 13.20 -18.02 6.50
CA ASN A 119 13.40 -19.48 6.46
C ASN A 119 14.86 -19.90 6.52
N ARG A 120 15.81 -19.03 6.14
CA ARG A 120 17.24 -19.34 6.12
C ARG A 120 17.86 -19.21 7.51
N THR A 121 17.51 -18.13 8.22
CA THR A 121 18.06 -17.84 9.55
C THR A 121 17.18 -18.37 10.68
N GLN A 122 15.95 -18.83 10.39
CA GLN A 122 14.94 -19.30 11.33
C GLN A 122 14.63 -18.25 12.41
N LYS A 123 14.48 -16.98 11.98
CA LYS A 123 14.19 -15.84 12.86
C LYS A 123 13.14 -14.92 12.22
N TYR A 124 12.45 -14.19 13.06
CA TYR A 124 11.60 -13.10 12.59
C TYR A 124 12.44 -11.85 12.30
N HIS A 125 12.17 -11.20 11.18
CA HIS A 125 12.62 -9.83 10.91
C HIS A 125 11.79 -8.84 11.69
N PHE A 126 10.47 -9.06 11.72
CA PHE A 126 9.55 -8.41 12.61
C PHE A 126 8.45 -9.40 13.03
N TYR A 127 7.99 -9.24 14.26
CA TYR A 127 6.94 -10.04 14.87
C TYR A 127 5.87 -9.12 15.47
N GLU A 128 4.60 -9.41 15.21
CA GLU A 128 3.44 -8.63 15.65
C GLU A 128 3.55 -7.13 15.33
N LYS A 129 4.19 -6.80 14.18
CA LYS A 129 4.30 -5.42 13.74
C LYS A 129 2.94 -4.92 13.28
N THR A 130 2.48 -3.85 13.91
CA THR A 130 1.17 -3.26 13.68
C THR A 130 1.23 -2.20 12.61
N PHE A 131 0.28 -2.25 11.67
CA PHE A 131 0.04 -1.27 10.62
C PHE A 131 -1.39 -0.76 10.74
N ASN A 132 -1.56 0.55 10.65
CA ASN A 132 -2.86 1.19 10.79
C ASN A 132 -3.11 2.11 9.59
N GLU A 133 -4.32 2.07 9.08
CA GLU A 133 -4.78 3.02 8.09
C GLU A 133 -6.19 3.45 8.40
N SER A 134 -6.50 4.73 8.15
CA SER A 134 -7.85 5.25 8.36
C SER A 134 -8.22 6.24 7.28
N LYS A 135 -9.49 6.23 6.88
CA LYS A 135 -10.01 7.13 5.88
C LYS A 135 -11.31 7.76 6.34
N ASN A 136 -11.36 9.08 6.33
CA ASN A 136 -12.58 9.84 6.57
C ASN A 136 -13.29 10.10 5.24
N VAL A 137 -14.54 9.70 5.17
CA VAL A 137 -15.41 9.87 4.01
C VAL A 137 -16.56 10.80 4.38
N ARG A 138 -16.66 11.93 3.69
CA ARG A 138 -17.79 12.84 3.85
C ARG A 138 -18.96 12.34 3.02
N ASN A 139 -20.03 12.03 3.67
CA ASN A 139 -21.26 11.60 3.01
C ASN A 139 -22.17 12.79 2.78
N TYR A 140 -22.30 13.20 1.51
CA TYR A 140 -23.22 14.28 1.16
C TYR A 140 -24.67 13.80 0.97
N PHE A 141 -24.91 12.52 0.71
CA PHE A 141 -26.25 12.14 0.24
C PHE A 141 -26.85 10.83 0.71
N LEU A 142 -26.16 9.85 1.22
CA LEU A 142 -26.83 8.62 1.74
C LEU A 142 -25.78 7.68 2.37
N LYS A 143 -26.15 7.05 3.49
CA LYS A 143 -25.49 5.83 3.95
C LYS A 143 -25.88 4.72 2.97
N ASP A 144 -25.18 4.63 1.87
CA ASP A 144 -25.29 3.50 0.98
C ASP A 144 -24.04 2.64 1.17
N SER A 145 -24.22 1.34 1.29
CA SER A 145 -23.15 0.35 1.25
C SER A 145 -22.18 0.57 0.08
N ALA A 146 -22.64 1.26 -0.97
CA ALA A 146 -21.81 1.68 -2.10
C ALA A 146 -20.58 2.52 -1.70
N THR A 147 -20.68 3.38 -0.69
CA THR A 147 -19.53 4.22 -0.26
C THR A 147 -18.44 3.39 0.42
N GLU A 148 -18.82 2.43 1.25
CA GLU A 148 -17.88 1.49 1.86
C GLU A 148 -17.15 0.68 0.80
N TYR A 149 -17.87 0.11 -0.17
CA TYR A 149 -17.29 -0.66 -1.27
C TYR A 149 -16.35 0.15 -2.17
N GLN A 150 -16.57 1.45 -2.33
CA GLN A 150 -15.71 2.31 -3.13
C GLN A 150 -14.41 2.71 -2.44
N GLU A 151 -14.45 2.91 -1.12
CA GLU A 151 -13.31 3.41 -0.36
C GLU A 151 -12.41 2.31 0.22
N MET A 152 -12.98 1.13 0.46
CA MET A 152 -12.26 -0.01 1.01
C MET A 152 -11.04 -0.43 0.17
N PRO A 153 -11.11 -0.53 -1.18
CA PRO A 153 -9.95 -0.90 -1.98
C PRO A 153 -8.78 0.07 -1.82
N ALA A 154 -9.05 1.38 -1.72
CA ALA A 154 -8.01 2.39 -1.55
C ALA A 154 -7.35 2.28 -0.16
N LEU A 155 -8.14 2.04 0.88
CA LEU A 155 -7.65 1.85 2.25
C LEU A 155 -6.77 0.61 2.36
N VAL A 156 -7.23 -0.49 1.76
CA VAL A 156 -6.50 -1.76 1.69
C VAL A 156 -5.20 -1.63 0.90
N ASP A 157 -5.21 -0.92 -0.24
CA ASP A 157 -4.01 -0.70 -1.06
C ASP A 157 -2.95 0.13 -0.32
N GLN A 158 -3.37 1.16 0.43
CA GLN A 158 -2.48 1.95 1.28
C GLN A 158 -1.87 1.11 2.40
N LEU A 159 -2.66 0.30 3.07
CA LEU A 159 -2.18 -0.58 4.14
C LEU A 159 -1.21 -1.66 3.60
N ALA A 160 -1.55 -2.28 2.46
CA ALA A 160 -0.68 -3.23 1.76
C ALA A 160 0.66 -2.58 1.35
N ASN A 161 0.60 -1.34 0.88
CA ASN A 161 1.79 -0.55 0.56
C ASN A 161 2.71 -0.35 1.77
N GLN A 162 2.15 0.00 2.94
CA GLN A 162 2.93 0.14 4.17
C GLN A 162 3.64 -1.17 4.55
N VAL A 163 2.93 -2.30 4.47
CA VAL A 163 3.51 -3.62 4.74
C VAL A 163 4.68 -3.91 3.80
N VAL A 164 4.47 -3.73 2.49
CA VAL A 164 5.49 -4.05 1.47
C VAL A 164 6.71 -3.14 1.58
N ILE A 165 6.53 -1.84 1.87
CA ILE A 165 7.65 -0.93 2.12
C ILE A 165 8.49 -1.42 3.31
N ASN A 166 7.84 -1.93 4.37
CA ASN A 166 8.55 -2.47 5.53
C ASN A 166 9.25 -3.80 5.27
N ILE A 167 8.81 -4.58 4.28
CA ILE A 167 9.52 -5.79 3.83
C ILE A 167 10.77 -5.39 3.04
N ILE A 168 10.65 -4.40 2.15
CA ILE A 168 11.74 -3.94 1.27
C ILE A 168 12.78 -3.14 2.04
N ASN A 169 12.35 -2.33 3.01
CA ASN A 169 13.20 -1.48 3.85
C ASN A 169 12.97 -1.79 5.35
N PRO A 170 13.46 -2.92 5.85
CA PRO A 170 13.25 -3.31 7.25
C PRO A 170 13.92 -2.37 8.27
N TRP A 171 14.70 -1.39 7.78
CA TRP A 171 15.44 -0.41 8.59
C TRP A 171 14.72 0.95 8.75
N LEU A 172 13.56 1.14 8.12
CA LEU A 172 12.64 2.25 8.32
C LEU A 172 11.59 1.85 9.35
#